data_715b596fc84518e5bbe44b19b4bb0a11
#
_entry.id   715b596fc84518e5bbe44b19b4bb0a11
#
_cell.length_a   1.000
_cell.length_b   1.000
_cell.length_c   1.000
_cell.angle_alpha   90.00
_cell.angle_beta   90.00
_cell.angle_gamma   90.00
#
_symmetry.space_group_name_H-M   'P 1'
#
loop_
_entity.id
_entity.type
_entity.pdbx_description
1 polymer ?
#
loop_
_entity_poly.entity_id
_entity_poly.type
_entity_poly.pdbx_seq_one_letter_code
_entity_poly.pdbx_strand_id
1 'polypeptide(L)'
;MGGTTSIQESAEFIRRESGGAFKWDEVARYRDTWKGPLLLKGVLHPADAERAVALGIDGLHVSNHGGRQIDALPASIDILPAIVEQVGGKATLIADSGVRSGVDVARAIALGADAAFAGKAFLW
;
A
#
# COMPACT_ATOMS: atom_id res chain seq x y z
N MET A 1 11.19 -18.47 -32.02
CA MET A 1 10.72 -17.17 -32.53
C MET A 1 10.07 -16.45 -31.36
N GLY A 2 10.80 -15.57 -30.67
CA GLY A 2 10.26 -14.78 -29.55
C GLY A 2 9.60 -13.55 -30.13
N GLY A 3 8.26 -13.51 -30.13
CA GLY A 3 7.52 -12.33 -30.48
C GLY A 3 7.73 -11.27 -29.40
N THR A 4 8.19 -10.08 -29.77
CA THR A 4 8.22 -8.92 -28.88
C THR A 4 6.79 -8.49 -28.60
N THR A 5 6.30 -8.82 -27.42
CA THR A 5 5.00 -8.33 -26.93
C THR A 5 5.03 -6.81 -26.90
N SER A 6 4.08 -6.15 -27.54
CA SER A 6 4.02 -4.69 -27.52
C SER A 6 3.74 -4.16 -26.10
N ILE A 7 4.12 -2.91 -25.83
CA ILE A 7 3.82 -2.26 -24.55
C ILE A 7 2.30 -2.25 -24.28
N GLN A 8 1.49 -2.09 -25.33
CA GLN A 8 0.04 -2.12 -25.23
C GLN A 8 -0.50 -3.49 -24.82
N GLU A 9 -0.02 -4.57 -25.46
CA GLU A 9 -0.40 -5.95 -25.09
C GLU A 9 0.02 -6.29 -23.66
N SER A 10 1.21 -5.85 -23.23
CA SER A 10 1.67 -6.02 -21.87
C SER A 10 0.80 -5.25 -20.87
N ALA A 11 0.40 -4.01 -21.19
CA ALA A 11 -0.47 -3.19 -20.37
C ALA A 11 -1.89 -3.78 -20.25
N GLU A 12 -2.43 -4.29 -21.36
CA GLU A 12 -3.75 -4.96 -21.38
C GLU A 12 -3.72 -6.26 -20.58
N PHE A 13 -2.66 -7.05 -20.72
CA PHE A 13 -2.45 -8.26 -19.93
C PHE A 13 -2.42 -7.93 -18.43
N ILE A 14 -1.59 -6.98 -18.00
CA ILE A 14 -1.50 -6.56 -16.61
C ILE A 14 -2.88 -6.09 -16.10
N ARG A 15 -3.59 -5.28 -16.88
CA ARG A 15 -4.92 -4.79 -16.49
C ARG A 15 -5.93 -5.92 -16.29
N ARG A 16 -5.92 -6.91 -17.19
CA ARG A 16 -6.81 -8.07 -17.13
C ARG A 16 -6.49 -9.00 -15.97
N GLU A 17 -5.21 -9.32 -15.77
CA GLU A 17 -4.77 -10.28 -14.76
C GLU A 17 -4.70 -9.67 -13.34
N SER A 18 -4.39 -8.37 -13.24
CA SER A 18 -4.29 -7.69 -11.93
C SER A 18 -5.60 -7.05 -11.46
N GLY A 19 -6.68 -7.12 -12.25
CA GLY A 19 -7.99 -6.61 -11.89
C GLY A 19 -8.12 -5.08 -11.83
N GLY A 20 -7.06 -4.33 -12.15
CA GLY A 20 -7.07 -2.87 -12.12
C GLY A 20 -7.17 -2.29 -10.69
N ALA A 21 -8.06 -1.33 -10.49
CA ALA A 21 -8.29 -0.68 -9.19
C ALA A 21 -9.40 -1.40 -8.41
N PHE A 22 -9.16 -1.70 -7.16
CA PHE A 22 -10.19 -2.21 -6.25
C PHE A 22 -11.20 -1.12 -5.91
N LYS A 23 -12.46 -1.51 -5.86
CA LYS A 23 -13.55 -0.70 -5.29
C LYS A 23 -13.81 -1.11 -3.85
N TRP A 24 -14.37 -0.22 -3.08
CA TRP A 24 -14.64 -0.47 -1.66
C TRP A 24 -15.63 -1.60 -1.38
N ASP A 25 -16.57 -1.84 -2.27
CA ASP A 25 -17.47 -2.99 -2.22
C ASP A 25 -16.74 -4.33 -2.42
N GLU A 26 -15.70 -4.34 -3.23
CA GLU A 26 -14.82 -5.51 -3.38
C GLU A 26 -13.98 -5.75 -2.13
N VAL A 27 -13.45 -4.70 -1.50
CA VAL A 27 -12.72 -4.80 -0.23
C VAL A 27 -13.63 -5.37 0.86
N ALA A 28 -14.87 -4.88 0.96
CA ALA A 28 -15.88 -5.42 1.88
C ALA A 28 -16.15 -6.91 1.64
N ARG A 29 -16.32 -7.31 0.37
CA ARG A 29 -16.53 -8.72 0.00
C ARG A 29 -15.32 -9.60 0.35
N TYR A 30 -14.09 -9.12 0.17
CA TYR A 30 -12.89 -9.85 0.60
C TYR A 30 -12.86 -10.01 2.10
N ARG A 31 -13.20 -8.97 2.87
CA ARG A 31 -13.30 -9.06 4.32
C ARG A 31 -14.35 -10.05 4.78
N ASP A 32 -15.49 -10.09 4.11
CA ASP A 32 -16.58 -11.04 4.44
C ASP A 32 -16.18 -12.49 4.18
N THR A 33 -15.40 -12.72 3.13
CA THR A 33 -14.96 -14.04 2.71
C THR A 33 -13.74 -14.54 3.52
N TRP A 34 -12.75 -13.68 3.70
CA TRP A 34 -11.51 -14.00 4.39
C TRP A 34 -11.59 -13.65 5.87
N LYS A 35 -11.48 -14.65 6.76
CA LYS A 35 -11.61 -14.46 8.22
C LYS A 35 -10.28 -14.35 8.95
N GLY A 36 -9.16 -14.54 8.27
CA GLY A 36 -7.82 -14.30 8.80
C GLY A 36 -7.39 -12.82 8.72
N PRO A 37 -6.17 -12.48 9.14
CA PRO A 37 -5.63 -11.15 8.99
C PRO A 37 -5.68 -10.68 7.53
N LEU A 38 -6.17 -9.47 7.32
CA LEU A 38 -6.29 -8.84 5.99
C LEU A 38 -5.67 -7.44 6.02
N LEU A 39 -4.73 -7.21 5.12
CA LEU A 39 -4.07 -5.93 4.98
C LEU A 39 -4.45 -5.26 3.65
N LEU A 40 -4.73 -3.97 3.70
CA LEU A 40 -4.95 -3.16 2.50
C LEU A 40 -3.69 -2.36 2.17
N LYS A 41 -3.16 -2.58 0.95
CA LYS A 41 -1.94 -1.89 0.47
C LYS A 41 -2.28 -0.72 -0.45
N GLY A 42 -1.46 0.33 -0.39
CA GLY A 42 -1.60 1.50 -1.26
C GLY A 42 -2.42 2.62 -0.64
N VAL A 43 -2.60 2.60 0.68
CA VAL A 43 -3.36 3.64 1.40
C VAL A 43 -2.49 4.89 1.52
N LEU A 44 -2.96 6.01 0.97
CA LEU A 44 -2.28 7.30 0.95
C LEU A 44 -3.18 8.47 1.35
N HIS A 45 -4.38 8.18 1.85
CA HIS A 45 -5.31 9.21 2.31
C HIS A 45 -5.95 8.81 3.64
N PRO A 46 -6.01 9.71 4.65
CA PRO A 46 -6.59 9.40 5.96
C PRO A 46 -8.05 8.91 5.90
N ALA A 47 -8.88 9.46 5.02
CA ALA A 47 -10.26 8.99 4.86
C ALA A 47 -10.36 7.56 4.32
N ASP A 48 -9.41 7.12 3.48
CA ASP A 48 -9.34 5.73 3.03
C ASP A 48 -8.89 4.82 4.17
N ALA A 49 -7.98 5.28 5.02
CA ALA A 49 -7.56 4.58 6.22
C ALA A 49 -8.73 4.38 7.21
N GLU A 50 -9.48 5.44 7.48
CA GLU A 50 -10.69 5.37 8.30
C GLU A 50 -11.71 4.37 7.75
N ARG A 51 -11.98 4.45 6.46
CA ARG A 51 -12.92 3.54 5.79
C ARG A 51 -12.48 2.09 5.84
N ALA A 52 -11.19 1.82 5.65
CA ALA A 52 -10.63 0.48 5.75
C ALA A 52 -10.79 -0.09 7.17
N VAL A 53 -10.50 0.71 8.19
CA VAL A 53 -10.71 0.34 9.60
C VAL A 53 -12.18 0.05 9.88
N ALA A 54 -13.09 0.88 9.39
CA ALA A 54 -14.53 0.69 9.54
C ALA A 54 -15.04 -0.60 8.87
N LEU A 55 -14.38 -1.06 7.82
CA LEU A 55 -14.64 -2.35 7.16
C LEU A 55 -14.01 -3.56 7.89
N GLY A 56 -13.25 -3.34 8.96
CA GLY A 56 -12.59 -4.41 9.71
C GLY A 56 -11.29 -4.90 9.05
N ILE A 57 -10.59 -4.05 8.33
CA ILE A 57 -9.25 -4.33 7.83
C ILE A 57 -8.26 -4.27 9.00
N ASP A 58 -7.45 -5.32 9.16
CA ASP A 58 -6.56 -5.50 10.31
C ASP A 58 -5.27 -4.68 10.21
N GLY A 59 -4.86 -4.34 8.99
CA GLY A 59 -3.64 -3.56 8.79
C GLY A 59 -3.66 -2.76 7.50
N LEU A 60 -2.93 -1.63 7.51
CA LEU A 60 -2.80 -0.73 6.38
C LEU A 60 -1.34 -0.64 5.97
N HIS A 61 -1.09 -0.82 4.69
CA HIS A 61 0.23 -0.63 4.12
C HIS A 61 0.26 0.73 3.42
N VAL A 62 0.84 1.72 4.09
CA VAL A 62 1.02 3.09 3.59
C VAL A 62 2.11 3.06 2.52
N SER A 63 1.70 3.18 1.27
CA SER A 63 2.57 2.88 0.12
C SER A 63 2.14 3.62 -1.13
N ASN A 64 3.06 4.31 -1.80
CA ASN A 64 2.86 4.83 -3.15
C ASN A 64 3.45 3.91 -4.24
N HIS A 65 3.72 2.64 -3.87
CA HIS A 65 4.31 1.64 -4.77
C HIS A 65 5.70 2.04 -5.31
N GLY A 66 6.41 2.92 -4.57
CA GLY A 66 7.72 3.45 -5.00
C GLY A 66 7.65 4.38 -6.21
N GLY A 67 6.53 5.09 -6.41
CA GLY A 67 6.28 5.99 -7.53
C GLY A 67 6.06 5.26 -8.88
N ARG A 68 5.86 3.94 -8.88
CA ARG A 68 5.87 3.14 -10.12
C ARG A 68 4.59 3.26 -10.93
N GLN A 69 3.48 3.58 -10.32
CA GLN A 69 2.18 3.69 -11.01
C GLN A 69 1.83 5.14 -11.32
N ILE A 70 1.93 6.01 -10.32
CA ILE A 70 1.66 7.44 -10.47
C ILE A 70 2.78 8.17 -9.70
N ASP A 71 3.65 8.85 -10.42
CA ASP A 71 4.80 9.55 -9.84
C ASP A 71 4.41 10.83 -9.06
N ALA A 72 3.26 11.40 -9.37
CA ALA A 72 2.74 12.59 -8.71
C ALA A 72 2.08 12.32 -7.34
N LEU A 73 2.04 11.07 -6.86
CA LEU A 73 1.52 10.75 -5.53
C LEU A 73 2.47 11.26 -4.43
N PRO A 74 1.93 11.65 -3.27
CA PRO A 74 2.76 12.05 -2.13
C PRO A 74 3.68 10.90 -1.68
N ALA A 75 4.79 11.26 -1.05
CA ALA A 75 5.63 10.25 -0.43
C ALA A 75 4.91 9.59 0.77
N SER A 76 5.05 8.28 0.89
CA SER A 76 4.39 7.52 1.97
C SER A 76 4.76 8.03 3.35
N ILE A 77 6.01 8.45 3.53
CA ILE A 77 6.50 8.97 4.81
C ILE A 77 5.85 10.30 5.20
N ASP A 78 5.48 11.14 4.24
CA ASP A 78 4.86 12.45 4.49
C ASP A 78 3.38 12.31 4.91
N ILE A 79 2.71 11.27 4.39
CA ILE A 79 1.30 10.99 4.71
C ILE A 79 1.15 10.13 5.98
N LEU A 80 2.18 9.41 6.37
CA LEU A 80 2.14 8.47 7.49
C LEU A 80 1.61 9.09 8.79
N PRO A 81 2.06 10.28 9.24
CA PRO A 81 1.56 10.88 10.48
C PRO A 81 0.05 11.13 10.49
N ALA A 82 -0.50 11.61 9.37
CA ALA A 82 -1.93 11.85 9.25
C ALA A 82 -2.76 10.55 9.26
N ILE A 83 -2.23 9.47 8.70
CA ILE A 83 -2.85 8.14 8.77
C ILE A 83 -2.77 7.58 10.17
N VAL A 84 -1.63 7.72 10.87
CA VAL A 84 -1.45 7.30 12.26
C VAL A 84 -2.49 7.96 13.17
N GLU A 85 -2.65 9.29 13.04
CA GLU A 85 -3.64 10.04 13.80
C GLU A 85 -5.07 9.55 13.52
N GLN A 86 -5.43 9.34 12.25
CA GLN A 86 -6.77 8.91 11.85
C GLN A 86 -7.08 7.47 12.29
N VAL A 87 -6.12 6.57 12.24
CA VAL A 87 -6.29 5.16 12.62
C VAL A 87 -6.37 4.99 14.13
N GLY A 88 -5.61 5.79 14.90
CA GLY A 88 -5.66 5.80 16.35
C GLY A 88 -5.39 4.44 17.00
N GLY A 89 -4.47 3.65 16.45
CA GLY A 89 -4.10 2.34 16.97
C GLY A 89 -5.09 1.21 16.68
N LYS A 90 -6.10 1.43 15.83
CA LYS A 90 -7.15 0.42 15.50
C LYS A 90 -6.74 -0.58 14.44
N ALA A 91 -5.62 -0.37 13.75
CA ALA A 91 -5.06 -1.27 12.75
C ALA A 91 -3.54 -1.17 12.74
N THR A 92 -2.87 -2.26 12.36
CA THR A 92 -1.42 -2.27 12.17
C THR A 92 -1.02 -1.41 10.99
N LEU A 93 -0.02 -0.55 11.16
CA LEU A 93 0.48 0.34 10.12
C LEU A 93 1.86 -0.10 9.64
N ILE A 94 1.95 -0.41 8.35
CA ILE A 94 3.21 -0.75 7.68
C ILE A 94 3.54 0.37 6.70
N ALA A 95 4.76 0.90 6.75
CA ALA A 95 5.23 1.89 5.79
C ALA A 95 6.19 1.25 4.78
N ASP A 96 6.07 1.61 3.50
CA ASP A 96 7.07 1.32 2.49
C ASP A 96 7.27 2.51 1.54
N SER A 97 7.98 2.27 0.47
CA SER A 97 8.33 3.25 -0.54
C SER A 97 9.41 4.25 -0.06
N GLY A 98 10.57 4.11 -0.63
CA GLY A 98 11.71 4.98 -0.32
C GLY A 98 12.59 4.51 0.85
N VAL A 99 12.26 3.45 1.54
CA VAL A 99 13.10 2.85 2.59
C VAL A 99 14.35 2.23 1.97
N ARG A 100 15.53 2.77 2.29
CA ARG A 100 16.83 2.37 1.73
C ARG A 100 17.90 2.08 2.78
N SER A 101 17.63 2.48 4.02
CA SER A 101 18.58 2.36 5.13
C SER A 101 17.89 2.10 6.46
N GLY A 102 18.64 1.70 7.48
CA GLY A 102 18.12 1.56 8.83
C GLY A 102 17.61 2.89 9.42
N VAL A 103 18.14 4.02 8.98
CA VAL A 103 17.64 5.35 9.39
C VAL A 103 16.24 5.59 8.86
N ASP A 104 15.92 5.16 7.65
CA ASP A 104 14.57 5.31 7.10
C ASP A 104 13.57 4.42 7.83
N VAL A 105 13.99 3.22 8.22
CA VAL A 105 13.19 2.36 9.11
C VAL A 105 12.92 3.05 10.44
N ALA A 106 13.97 3.58 11.09
CA ALA A 106 13.83 4.28 12.37
C ALA A 106 12.90 5.51 12.27
N ARG A 107 12.97 6.26 11.17
CA ARG A 107 12.05 7.37 10.89
C ARG A 107 10.60 6.92 10.76
N ALA A 108 10.35 5.87 10.00
CA ALA A 108 9.00 5.33 9.83
C ALA A 108 8.39 4.90 11.17
N ILE A 109 9.16 4.18 12.00
CA ILE A 109 8.73 3.78 13.35
C ILE A 109 8.51 5.00 14.24
N ALA A 110 9.43 5.97 14.24
CA ALA A 110 9.28 7.21 15.02
C ALA A 110 8.04 8.03 14.62
N LEU A 111 7.60 7.94 13.38
CA LEU A 111 6.39 8.58 12.86
C LEU A 111 5.11 7.75 13.10
N GLY A 112 5.21 6.60 13.76
CA GLY A 112 4.08 5.80 14.21
C GLY A 112 3.74 4.58 13.36
N ALA A 113 4.62 4.14 12.45
CA ALA A 113 4.46 2.83 11.82
C ALA A 113 4.87 1.71 12.80
N ASP A 114 4.16 0.59 12.75
CA ASP A 114 4.51 -0.63 13.50
C ASP A 114 5.64 -1.41 12.80
N ALA A 115 5.75 -1.28 11.48
CA ALA A 115 6.79 -1.91 10.68
C ALA A 115 7.14 -1.08 9.44
N ALA A 116 8.32 -1.32 8.89
CA ALA A 116 8.74 -0.75 7.61
C ALA A 116 9.22 -1.85 6.66
N PHE A 117 8.80 -1.77 5.38
CA PHE A 117 9.20 -2.69 4.33
C PHE A 117 10.14 -1.99 3.35
N ALA A 118 11.16 -2.72 2.91
CA ALA A 118 12.07 -2.28 1.87
C ALA A 118 12.05 -3.28 0.70
N GLY A 119 11.94 -2.78 -0.52
CA GLY A 119 12.01 -3.59 -1.73
C GLY A 119 13.28 -3.30 -2.53
N LYS A 120 13.33 -2.15 -3.18
CA LYS A 120 14.46 -1.80 -4.07
C LYS A 120 15.84 -1.84 -3.39
N ALA A 121 15.91 -1.60 -2.07
CA ALA A 121 17.17 -1.66 -1.33
C ALA A 121 17.86 -3.05 -1.36
N PHE A 122 17.11 -4.11 -1.67
CA PHE A 122 17.63 -5.48 -1.78
C PHE A 122 17.86 -5.93 -3.22
N LEU A 123 17.63 -5.05 -4.21
CA LEU A 123 17.81 -5.35 -5.62
C LEU A 123 19.13 -4.80 -6.21
N TRP A 124 19.94 -4.11 -5.40
CA TRP A 124 21.20 -3.47 -5.77
C TRP A 124 22.37 -4.04 -5.01
#